data_c8a07e85f5615b21a57ce0ec2516d5ef
#
_entry.id   c8a07e85f5615b21a57ce0ec2516d5ef
#
_cell.length_a   1.000
_cell.length_b   1.000
_cell.length_c   1.000
_cell.angle_alpha   90.00
_cell.angle_beta   90.00
_cell.angle_gamma   90.00
#
_symmetry.space_group_name_H-M   'P 1'
#
loop_
_entity.id
_entity.type
_entity.pdbx_description
1 polymer ?
#
loop_
_entity_poly.entity_id
_entity_poly.type
_entity_poly.pdbx_seq_one_letter_code
_entity_poly.pdbx_strand_id
1 'polypeptide(L)'
;MTEAAVLVSRRDLVCEITLNRPEHRNAMSPEMLGPFQQVIDQVKADRDIRCVVITGNGASFCSGADFRSGILDRGNEQPHDASYGIYRPFLTILDVQVPVIAAMNGHAIGGGFGLGLVCDLRVANREARYGANFARLGIHSGMAISYLLPRITSVPRAAELLFTGRVFSGAEAADMGIANYAVEPGQVLAKSRELAAEIAACAPVAVRMMKRSLYRGLNWDPKSAGEVEAFAQSRTLEMADAKEGVAALLEKRQPQFRGV
;
A
#
# COMPACT_ATOMS: atom_id res chain seq x y z
N MET A 1 -14.37 -3.50 27.07
CA MET A 1 -13.17 -4.04 26.33
C MET A 1 -12.94 -3.12 25.15
N THR A 2 -11.78 -2.49 25.07
CA THR A 2 -11.41 -1.67 23.90
C THR A 2 -11.24 -2.59 22.71
N GLU A 3 -11.92 -2.28 21.63
CA GLU A 3 -11.82 -3.00 20.36
C GLU A 3 -10.38 -2.91 19.80
N ALA A 4 -9.92 -3.96 19.10
CA ALA A 4 -8.55 -3.98 18.57
C ALA A 4 -8.31 -2.83 17.59
N ALA A 5 -7.15 -2.15 17.71
CA ALA A 5 -6.80 -0.99 16.90
C ALA A 5 -6.56 -1.34 15.41
N VAL A 6 -6.24 -2.59 15.12
CA VAL A 6 -6.10 -3.15 13.78
C VAL A 6 -6.92 -4.43 13.70
N LEU A 7 -7.85 -4.49 12.77
CA LEU A 7 -8.65 -5.68 12.50
C LEU A 7 -8.11 -6.39 11.25
N VAL A 8 -8.17 -7.72 11.28
CA VAL A 8 -7.78 -8.56 10.16
C VAL A 8 -8.94 -9.48 9.80
N SER A 9 -9.27 -9.51 8.54
CA SER A 9 -10.20 -10.49 8.00
C SER A 9 -9.62 -11.16 6.76
N ARG A 10 -10.04 -12.38 6.49
CA ARG A 10 -9.65 -13.11 5.29
C ARG A 10 -10.88 -13.35 4.43
N ARG A 11 -10.74 -13.04 3.15
CA ARG A 11 -11.72 -13.37 2.11
C ARG A 11 -11.00 -14.22 1.07
N ASP A 12 -11.19 -15.53 1.15
CA ASP A 12 -10.49 -16.51 0.32
C ASP A 12 -8.96 -16.32 0.39
N LEU A 13 -8.35 -15.84 -0.68
CA LEU A 13 -6.90 -15.63 -0.83
C LEU A 13 -6.47 -14.16 -0.58
N VAL A 14 -7.40 -13.30 -0.16
CA VAL A 14 -7.17 -11.88 0.12
C VAL A 14 -7.20 -11.62 1.62
N CYS A 15 -6.15 -10.97 2.13
CA CYS A 15 -6.11 -10.45 3.50
C CYS A 15 -6.58 -9.00 3.51
N GLU A 16 -7.59 -8.69 4.32
CA GLU A 16 -8.08 -7.32 4.51
C GLU A 16 -7.68 -6.83 5.91
N ILE A 17 -6.95 -5.72 5.96
CA ILE A 17 -6.45 -5.05 7.17
C ILE A 17 -7.22 -3.76 7.33
N THR A 18 -7.89 -3.59 8.48
CA THR A 18 -8.64 -2.36 8.78
C THR A 18 -8.01 -1.62 9.95
N LEU A 19 -7.60 -0.39 9.72
CA LEU A 19 -7.21 0.54 10.79
C LEU A 19 -8.48 0.91 11.55
N ASN A 20 -8.54 0.58 12.84
CA ASN A 20 -9.77 0.61 13.63
C ASN A 20 -9.67 1.49 14.86
N ARG A 21 -9.33 2.74 14.66
CA ARG A 21 -9.41 3.82 15.66
C ARG A 21 -10.13 5.04 15.07
N PRO A 22 -11.40 4.90 14.63
CA PRO A 22 -12.12 5.95 13.91
C PRO A 22 -12.26 7.24 14.73
N GLU A 23 -12.39 7.16 16.04
CA GLU A 23 -12.46 8.30 16.99
C GLU A 23 -11.16 9.13 17.00
N HIS A 24 -10.04 8.51 16.68
CA HIS A 24 -8.71 9.14 16.51
C HIS A 24 -8.35 9.30 15.01
N ARG A 25 -9.32 9.15 14.09
CA ARG A 25 -9.11 9.24 12.63
C ARG A 25 -8.02 8.30 12.12
N ASN A 26 -7.87 7.13 12.76
CA ASN A 26 -6.84 6.14 12.47
C ASN A 26 -5.42 6.72 12.48
N ALA A 27 -5.15 7.67 13.37
CA ALA A 27 -3.86 8.32 13.49
C ALA A 27 -2.75 7.33 13.92
N MET A 28 -1.53 7.63 13.51
CA MET A 28 -0.33 6.90 13.89
C MET A 28 -0.03 7.18 15.36
N SER A 29 -0.27 6.19 16.19
CA SER A 29 0.02 6.21 17.63
C SER A 29 0.65 4.87 18.03
N PRO A 30 1.31 4.76 19.19
CA PRO A 30 1.88 3.49 19.66
C PRO A 30 0.87 2.34 19.63
N GLU A 31 -0.39 2.59 20.01
CA GLU A 31 -1.47 1.60 20.03
C GLU A 31 -1.86 1.13 18.62
N MET A 32 -1.62 1.93 17.58
CA MET A 32 -1.85 1.56 16.19
C MET A 32 -0.62 0.88 15.57
N LEU A 33 0.56 1.45 15.76
CA LEU A 33 1.78 1.05 15.05
C LEU A 33 2.27 -0.34 15.45
N GLY A 34 2.25 -0.68 16.76
CA GLY A 34 2.67 -1.99 17.24
C GLY A 34 1.81 -3.14 16.68
N PRO A 35 0.48 -3.11 16.87
CA PRO A 35 -0.43 -4.10 16.29
C PRO A 35 -0.34 -4.16 14.75
N PHE A 36 -0.20 -3.02 14.06
CA PHE A 36 -0.04 -3.00 12.62
C PHE A 36 1.22 -3.77 12.17
N GLN A 37 2.35 -3.54 12.82
CA GLN A 37 3.60 -4.27 12.54
C GLN A 37 3.41 -5.78 12.70
N GLN A 38 2.78 -6.22 13.79
CA GLN A 38 2.51 -7.64 14.04
C GLN A 38 1.65 -8.27 12.93
N VAL A 39 0.63 -7.55 12.48
CA VAL A 39 -0.23 -8.00 11.37
C VAL A 39 0.58 -8.14 10.07
N ILE A 40 1.43 -7.16 9.74
CA ILE A 40 2.27 -7.25 8.54
C ILE A 40 3.26 -8.42 8.63
N ASP A 41 3.81 -8.71 9.82
CA ASP A 41 4.69 -9.86 10.00
C ASP A 41 3.94 -11.20 9.81
N GLN A 42 2.70 -11.30 10.26
CA GLN A 42 1.83 -12.46 9.99
C GLN A 42 1.53 -12.61 8.48
N VAL A 43 1.21 -11.50 7.79
CA VAL A 43 0.97 -11.50 6.33
C VAL A 43 2.22 -11.97 5.57
N LYS A 44 3.41 -11.54 5.96
CA LYS A 44 4.67 -11.97 5.32
C LYS A 44 4.95 -13.47 5.51
N ALA A 45 4.50 -14.05 6.62
CA ALA A 45 4.67 -15.47 6.92
C ALA A 45 3.63 -16.36 6.22
N ASP A 46 2.45 -15.83 5.89
CA ASP A 46 1.36 -16.59 5.25
C ASP A 46 1.56 -16.69 3.73
N ARG A 47 1.83 -17.89 3.25
CA ARG A 47 2.07 -18.17 1.83
C ARG A 47 0.81 -18.28 0.99
N ASP A 48 -0.35 -18.45 1.62
CA ASP A 48 -1.63 -18.60 0.94
C ASP A 48 -2.25 -17.25 0.56
N ILE A 49 -1.81 -16.15 1.18
CA ILE A 49 -2.25 -14.81 0.82
C ILE A 49 -1.70 -14.46 -0.56
N ARG A 50 -2.58 -13.98 -1.45
CA ARG A 50 -2.24 -13.54 -2.81
C ARG A 50 -2.36 -12.04 -3.02
N CYS A 51 -3.15 -11.35 -2.20
CA CYS A 51 -3.29 -9.90 -2.21
C CYS A 51 -3.65 -9.39 -0.81
N VAL A 52 -3.24 -8.16 -0.49
CA VAL A 52 -3.61 -7.46 0.74
C VAL A 52 -4.40 -6.21 0.39
N VAL A 53 -5.47 -5.94 1.14
CA VAL A 53 -6.21 -4.68 1.09
C VAL A 53 -6.09 -4.00 2.44
N ILE A 54 -5.66 -2.74 2.48
CA ILE A 54 -5.58 -1.93 3.70
C ILE A 54 -6.62 -0.83 3.60
N THR A 55 -7.47 -0.69 4.61
CA THR A 55 -8.50 0.35 4.69
C THR A 55 -8.57 0.97 6.08
N GLY A 56 -9.35 2.03 6.24
CA GLY A 56 -9.66 2.62 7.54
C GLY A 56 -11.12 2.47 7.91
N ASN A 57 -11.43 2.27 9.18
CA ASN A 57 -12.79 2.39 9.69
C ASN A 57 -13.16 3.88 9.87
N GLY A 58 -14.42 4.24 9.60
CA GLY A 58 -14.92 5.61 9.74
C GLY A 58 -14.55 6.56 8.60
N ALA A 59 -14.50 7.85 8.89
CA ALA A 59 -14.38 8.93 7.88
C ALA A 59 -12.95 9.15 7.35
N SER A 60 -11.94 8.52 7.95
CA SER A 60 -10.54 8.69 7.57
C SER A 60 -9.88 7.36 7.28
N PHE A 61 -9.06 7.34 6.26
CA PHE A 61 -8.11 6.26 6.05
C PHE A 61 -7.04 6.29 7.14
N CYS A 62 -6.26 7.38 7.20
CA CYS A 62 -5.29 7.64 8.26
C CYS A 62 -4.90 9.12 8.27
N SER A 63 -5.03 9.80 9.40
CA SER A 63 -4.76 11.24 9.53
C SER A 63 -3.29 11.60 9.78
N GLY A 64 -2.38 10.63 9.77
CA GLY A 64 -0.95 10.84 10.04
C GLY A 64 -0.62 10.77 11.53
N ALA A 65 0.47 11.41 11.96
CA ALA A 65 0.94 11.33 13.33
C ALA A 65 -0.08 11.93 14.32
N ASP A 66 -0.28 11.22 15.43
CA ASP A 66 -1.08 11.73 16.54
C ASP A 66 -0.21 12.57 17.46
N PHE A 67 -0.18 13.87 17.20
CA PHE A 67 0.62 14.82 18.02
C PHE A 67 0.13 14.94 19.47
N ARG A 68 -1.03 14.38 19.82
CA ARG A 68 -1.57 14.38 21.20
C ARG A 68 -1.21 13.12 21.98
N SER A 69 -0.78 12.06 21.31
CA SER A 69 -0.45 10.77 21.93
C SER A 69 0.95 10.70 22.52
N GLY A 70 1.70 11.81 22.54
CA GLY A 70 3.10 11.79 22.93
C GLY A 70 4.04 11.14 21.90
N ILE A 71 3.59 10.90 20.67
CA ILE A 71 4.41 10.26 19.61
C ILE A 71 5.69 11.07 19.28
N LEU A 72 5.71 12.35 19.65
CA LEU A 72 6.90 13.21 19.53
C LEU A 72 7.76 13.22 20.82
N ASP A 73 7.27 12.59 21.88
CA ASP A 73 8.06 12.46 23.12
C ASP A 73 9.14 11.41 22.90
N ARG A 74 10.37 11.86 22.86
CA ARG A 74 11.53 11.07 22.44
C ARG A 74 12.20 10.32 23.60
N GLY A 75 11.86 10.67 24.82
CA GLY A 75 12.59 10.16 25.98
C GLY A 75 14.11 10.38 25.81
N ASN A 76 14.88 9.31 25.90
CA ASN A 76 16.34 9.32 25.70
C ASN A 76 16.79 8.90 24.28
N GLU A 77 15.85 8.70 23.32
CA GLU A 77 16.18 8.29 21.96
C GLU A 77 16.82 9.42 21.16
N GLN A 78 17.69 9.06 20.19
CA GLN A 78 18.20 10.03 19.24
C GLN A 78 17.06 10.57 18.36
N PRO A 79 17.08 11.87 18.01
CA PRO A 79 15.97 12.49 17.26
C PRO A 79 15.59 11.77 15.97
N HIS A 80 16.56 11.24 15.22
CA HIS A 80 16.29 10.54 13.97
C HIS A 80 15.70 9.14 14.20
N ASP A 81 16.14 8.42 15.24
CA ASP A 81 15.63 7.09 15.59
C ASP A 81 14.18 7.16 16.03
N ALA A 82 13.85 8.12 16.91
CA ALA A 82 12.48 8.38 17.32
C ALA A 82 11.58 8.72 16.11
N SER A 83 12.06 9.59 15.21
CA SER A 83 11.31 9.94 14.01
C SER A 83 11.13 8.74 13.06
N TYR A 84 12.18 7.94 12.86
CA TYR A 84 12.10 6.74 12.02
C TYR A 84 11.21 5.67 12.64
N GLY A 85 11.23 5.52 13.96
CA GLY A 85 10.38 4.60 14.71
C GLY A 85 8.88 4.82 14.47
N ILE A 86 8.46 6.08 14.26
CA ILE A 86 7.06 6.43 14.00
C ILE A 86 6.56 5.81 12.68
N TYR A 87 7.35 5.80 11.62
CA TYR A 87 6.88 5.34 10.32
C TYR A 87 7.45 4.00 9.87
N ARG A 88 8.47 3.48 10.56
CA ARG A 88 9.03 2.16 10.27
C ARG A 88 7.98 1.05 10.17
N PRO A 89 6.98 0.92 11.09
CA PRO A 89 5.96 -0.10 10.99
C PRO A 89 5.18 -0.07 9.67
N PHE A 90 4.85 1.12 9.16
CA PHE A 90 4.15 1.24 7.88
C PHE A 90 5.07 0.97 6.69
N LEU A 91 6.37 1.28 6.79
CA LEU A 91 7.33 0.97 5.73
C LEU A 91 7.57 -0.53 5.54
N THR A 92 7.25 -1.37 6.55
CA THR A 92 7.35 -2.85 6.40
C THR A 92 6.42 -3.43 5.35
N ILE A 93 5.42 -2.66 4.88
CA ILE A 93 4.60 -3.03 3.70
C ILE A 93 5.47 -3.25 2.46
N LEU A 94 6.58 -2.52 2.32
CA LEU A 94 7.52 -2.68 1.20
C LEU A 94 8.16 -4.08 1.15
N ASP A 95 8.17 -4.80 2.28
CA ASP A 95 8.70 -6.17 2.37
C ASP A 95 7.64 -7.23 2.03
N VAL A 96 6.37 -6.86 1.89
CA VAL A 96 5.28 -7.78 1.53
C VAL A 96 5.43 -8.20 0.08
N GLN A 97 5.55 -9.50 -0.15
CA GLN A 97 5.83 -10.04 -1.50
C GLN A 97 4.63 -10.05 -2.43
N VAL A 98 3.41 -10.08 -1.88
CA VAL A 98 2.16 -10.00 -2.65
C VAL A 98 1.73 -8.55 -2.88
N PRO A 99 0.91 -8.25 -3.91
CA PRO A 99 0.37 -6.92 -4.10
C PRO A 99 -0.43 -6.42 -2.90
N VAL A 100 -0.25 -5.13 -2.59
CA VAL A 100 -0.94 -4.43 -1.50
C VAL A 100 -1.73 -3.26 -2.09
N ILE A 101 -3.03 -3.21 -1.80
CA ILE A 101 -3.95 -2.16 -2.25
C ILE A 101 -4.32 -1.26 -1.07
N ALA A 102 -4.09 0.02 -1.19
CA ALA A 102 -4.65 1.00 -0.28
C ALA A 102 -6.09 1.34 -0.72
N ALA A 103 -7.06 0.87 0.03
CA ALA A 103 -8.47 1.26 -0.08
C ALA A 103 -8.68 2.54 0.75
N MET A 104 -8.33 3.68 0.17
CA MET A 104 -8.31 4.98 0.84
C MET A 104 -9.74 5.53 0.95
N ASN A 105 -10.53 4.92 1.87
CA ASN A 105 -11.96 5.19 2.07
C ASN A 105 -12.28 6.63 2.50
N GLY A 106 -11.32 7.33 3.09
CA GLY A 106 -11.47 8.67 3.60
C GLY A 106 -10.15 9.44 3.59
N HIS A 107 -10.07 10.50 4.39
CA HIS A 107 -8.91 11.39 4.42
C HIS A 107 -7.61 10.66 4.74
N ALA A 108 -6.51 11.02 4.02
CA ALA A 108 -5.17 10.53 4.29
C ALA A 108 -4.16 11.69 4.22
N ILE A 109 -3.60 12.07 5.38
CA ILE A 109 -2.79 13.27 5.52
C ILE A 109 -1.43 12.92 6.14
N GLY A 110 -0.37 13.60 5.71
CA GLY A 110 0.97 13.41 6.26
C GLY A 110 1.43 11.95 6.18
N GLY A 111 1.75 11.34 7.32
CA GLY A 111 2.13 9.93 7.39
C GLY A 111 1.06 8.96 6.90
N GLY A 112 -0.23 9.32 7.05
CA GLY A 112 -1.34 8.53 6.52
C GLY A 112 -1.41 8.55 4.99
N PHE A 113 -1.07 9.67 4.35
CA PHE A 113 -0.90 9.72 2.91
C PHE A 113 0.32 8.88 2.49
N GLY A 114 1.41 8.94 3.26
CA GLY A 114 2.57 8.08 3.06
C GLY A 114 2.23 6.59 3.13
N LEU A 115 1.35 6.16 4.06
CA LEU A 115 0.84 4.79 4.11
C LEU A 115 0.16 4.38 2.79
N GLY A 116 -0.63 5.27 2.19
CA GLY A 116 -1.20 5.02 0.86
C GLY A 116 -0.15 4.89 -0.24
N LEU A 117 0.93 5.68 -0.18
CA LEU A 117 1.99 5.68 -1.19
C LEU A 117 2.91 4.45 -1.13
N VAL A 118 3.10 3.82 0.04
CA VAL A 118 3.91 2.59 0.17
C VAL A 118 3.17 1.35 -0.33
N CYS A 119 1.85 1.41 -0.51
CA CYS A 119 1.09 0.35 -1.17
C CYS A 119 1.33 0.34 -2.68
N ASP A 120 1.15 -0.81 -3.32
CA ASP A 120 1.34 -0.94 -4.76
C ASP A 120 0.28 -0.19 -5.56
N LEU A 121 -0.98 -0.31 -5.13
CA LEU A 121 -2.14 0.27 -5.79
C LEU A 121 -2.96 1.11 -4.80
N ARG A 122 -3.69 2.08 -5.33
CA ARG A 122 -4.52 3.00 -4.54
C ARG A 122 -5.88 3.19 -5.19
N VAL A 123 -6.93 2.93 -4.41
CA VAL A 123 -8.30 3.30 -4.74
C VAL A 123 -8.72 4.41 -3.80
N ALA A 124 -9.00 5.58 -4.33
CA ALA A 124 -9.29 6.79 -3.57
C ALA A 124 -10.81 7.07 -3.51
N ASN A 125 -11.28 7.55 -2.37
CA ASN A 125 -12.55 8.25 -2.27
C ASN A 125 -12.38 9.60 -2.97
N ARG A 126 -13.15 9.85 -4.06
CA ARG A 126 -13.00 11.03 -4.91
C ARG A 126 -13.18 12.37 -4.18
N GLU A 127 -13.95 12.39 -3.09
CA GLU A 127 -14.26 13.59 -2.29
C GLU A 127 -13.31 13.77 -1.12
N ALA A 128 -12.59 12.72 -0.71
CA ALA A 128 -11.70 12.79 0.44
C ALA A 128 -10.47 13.67 0.15
N ARG A 129 -9.79 14.07 1.22
CA ARG A 129 -8.63 14.94 1.18
C ARG A 129 -7.35 14.15 1.41
N TYR A 130 -6.37 14.38 0.55
CA TYR A 130 -5.06 13.74 0.54
C TYR A 130 -3.94 14.77 0.51
N GLY A 131 -2.82 14.49 1.15
CA GLY A 131 -1.67 15.37 1.03
C GLY A 131 -0.56 15.19 2.04
N ALA A 132 0.63 15.67 1.66
CA ALA A 132 1.85 15.71 2.45
C ALA A 132 2.06 17.12 3.02
N ASN A 133 1.27 17.51 4.01
CA ASN A 133 1.18 18.86 4.54
C ASN A 133 2.35 19.26 5.49
N PHE A 134 3.44 18.54 5.49
CA PHE A 134 4.56 18.71 6.43
C PHE A 134 5.17 20.11 6.39
N ALA A 135 5.38 20.68 5.19
CA ALA A 135 5.94 22.02 5.04
C ALA A 135 5.08 23.09 5.75
N ARG A 136 3.76 22.92 5.78
CA ARG A 136 2.85 23.82 6.52
C ARG A 136 2.93 23.67 8.03
N LEU A 137 3.53 22.59 8.52
CA LEU A 137 3.81 22.35 9.92
C LEU A 137 5.26 22.71 10.30
N GLY A 138 6.06 23.21 9.35
CA GLY A 138 7.46 23.55 9.59
C GLY A 138 8.38 22.34 9.74
N ILE A 139 7.98 21.16 9.24
CA ILE A 139 8.76 19.93 9.34
C ILE A 139 8.99 19.30 7.95
N HIS A 140 10.08 18.54 7.83
CA HIS A 140 10.36 17.75 6.63
C HIS A 140 9.36 16.60 6.46
N SER A 141 9.11 16.19 5.21
CA SER A 141 8.26 15.01 4.93
C SER A 141 8.87 13.73 5.49
N GLY A 142 8.01 12.84 6.01
CA GLY A 142 8.36 11.50 6.46
C GLY A 142 7.81 10.41 5.52
N MET A 143 7.83 9.14 5.98
CA MET A 143 7.23 8.01 5.27
C MET A 143 7.77 7.77 3.86
N ALA A 144 9.02 8.15 3.59
CA ALA A 144 9.64 8.08 2.25
C ALA A 144 8.85 8.80 1.14
N ILE A 145 7.97 9.76 1.47
CA ILE A 145 7.11 10.45 0.50
C ILE A 145 7.95 11.19 -0.55
N SER A 146 9.06 11.83 -0.14
CA SER A 146 9.96 12.53 -1.07
C SER A 146 10.64 11.59 -2.08
N TYR A 147 10.70 10.30 -1.80
CA TYR A 147 11.18 9.27 -2.71
C TYR A 147 10.04 8.68 -3.58
N LEU A 148 8.92 8.34 -2.97
CA LEU A 148 7.82 7.64 -3.62
C LEU A 148 7.01 8.55 -4.54
N LEU A 149 6.65 9.75 -4.08
CA LEU A 149 5.73 10.62 -4.80
C LEU A 149 6.23 11.00 -6.21
N PRO A 150 7.51 11.42 -6.42
CA PRO A 150 8.00 11.75 -7.76
C PRO A 150 8.09 10.54 -8.70
N ARG A 151 8.15 9.31 -8.16
CA ARG A 151 8.14 8.07 -8.93
C ARG A 151 6.74 7.62 -9.32
N ILE A 152 5.74 8.02 -8.55
CA ILE A 152 4.33 7.73 -8.81
C ILE A 152 3.73 8.74 -9.79
N THR A 153 4.10 10.02 -9.69
CA THR A 153 3.59 11.08 -10.56
C THR A 153 4.70 11.70 -11.43
N SER A 154 5.24 12.84 -11.04
CA SER A 154 6.40 13.45 -11.69
C SER A 154 7.17 14.33 -10.70
N VAL A 155 8.44 14.62 -10.98
CA VAL A 155 9.24 15.50 -10.11
C VAL A 155 8.61 16.89 -9.95
N PRO A 156 8.17 17.61 -11.02
CA PRO A 156 7.53 18.93 -10.87
C PRO A 156 6.25 18.87 -10.05
N ARG A 157 5.42 17.84 -10.25
CA ARG A 157 4.18 17.66 -9.47
C ARG A 157 4.46 17.35 -8.01
N ALA A 158 5.41 16.47 -7.73
CA ALA A 158 5.83 16.16 -6.38
C ALA A 158 6.40 17.40 -5.67
N ALA A 159 7.22 18.22 -6.36
CA ALA A 159 7.77 19.47 -5.84
C ALA A 159 6.65 20.47 -5.46
N GLU A 160 5.67 20.68 -6.35
CA GLU A 160 4.49 21.50 -6.04
C GLU A 160 3.80 21.03 -4.75
N LEU A 161 3.47 19.73 -4.66
CA LEU A 161 2.74 19.18 -3.53
C LEU A 161 3.54 19.24 -2.23
N LEU A 162 4.83 18.91 -2.27
CA LEU A 162 5.69 18.89 -1.09
C LEU A 162 6.04 20.29 -0.59
N PHE A 163 6.35 21.24 -1.50
CA PHE A 163 6.79 22.58 -1.10
C PHE A 163 5.64 23.45 -0.64
N THR A 164 4.46 23.31 -1.26
CA THR A 164 3.27 24.05 -0.83
C THR A 164 2.55 23.39 0.35
N GLY A 165 2.76 22.09 0.55
CA GLY A 165 2.00 21.28 1.51
C GLY A 165 0.49 21.33 1.25
N ARG A 166 0.06 21.59 -0.02
CA ARG A 166 -1.36 21.65 -0.33
C ARG A 166 -2.03 20.28 -0.22
N VAL A 167 -3.27 20.31 0.15
CA VAL A 167 -4.15 19.16 0.20
C VAL A 167 -5.00 19.16 -1.08
N PHE A 168 -5.27 17.99 -1.62
CA PHE A 168 -6.00 17.79 -2.87
C PHE A 168 -7.08 16.72 -2.70
N SER A 169 -8.03 16.67 -3.63
CA SER A 169 -9.14 15.70 -3.61
C SER A 169 -8.70 14.34 -4.18
N GLY A 170 -9.54 13.30 -3.96
CA GLY A 170 -9.31 12.00 -4.58
C GLY A 170 -9.46 12.04 -6.10
N ALA A 171 -10.33 12.90 -6.63
CA ALA A 171 -10.42 13.12 -8.07
C ALA A 171 -9.09 13.66 -8.62
N GLU A 172 -8.53 14.72 -8.01
CA GLU A 172 -7.21 15.24 -8.37
C GLU A 172 -6.09 14.18 -8.20
N ALA A 173 -6.19 13.31 -7.20
CA ALA A 173 -5.22 12.21 -7.02
C ALA A 173 -5.20 11.26 -8.23
N ALA A 174 -6.35 10.93 -8.79
CA ALA A 174 -6.43 10.10 -9.99
C ALA A 174 -5.92 10.85 -11.23
N ASP A 175 -6.30 12.12 -11.41
CA ASP A 175 -5.82 12.96 -12.52
C ASP A 175 -4.30 13.13 -12.52
N MET A 176 -3.68 13.15 -11.34
CA MET A 176 -2.23 13.23 -11.17
C MET A 176 -1.52 11.87 -11.27
N GLY A 177 -2.23 10.77 -11.45
CA GLY A 177 -1.69 9.41 -11.44
C GLY A 177 -1.27 8.91 -10.05
N ILE A 178 -1.62 9.63 -8.98
CA ILE A 178 -1.32 9.23 -7.61
C ILE A 178 -2.23 8.08 -7.17
N ALA A 179 -3.51 8.09 -7.57
CA ALA A 179 -4.43 6.98 -7.36
C ALA A 179 -4.75 6.28 -8.69
N ASN A 180 -4.88 4.95 -8.68
CA ASN A 180 -5.28 4.16 -9.83
C ASN A 180 -6.75 4.41 -10.19
N TYR A 181 -7.58 4.62 -9.17
CA TYR A 181 -9.01 4.90 -9.30
C TYR A 181 -9.44 5.92 -8.27
N ALA A 182 -10.36 6.81 -8.67
CA ALA A 182 -11.14 7.65 -7.76
C ALA A 182 -12.62 7.31 -7.93
N VAL A 183 -13.23 6.79 -6.87
CA VAL A 183 -14.61 6.31 -6.89
C VAL A 183 -15.47 7.06 -5.86
N GLU A 184 -16.79 6.92 -5.96
CA GLU A 184 -17.72 7.55 -5.01
C GLU A 184 -17.45 7.09 -3.57
N PRO A 185 -17.75 7.94 -2.56
CA PRO A 185 -17.74 7.54 -1.16
C PRO A 185 -18.54 6.24 -0.97
N GLY A 186 -18.05 5.31 -0.19
CA GLY A 186 -18.69 4.00 0.01
C GLY A 186 -18.38 2.95 -1.05
N GLN A 187 -17.85 3.29 -2.23
CA GLN A 187 -17.45 2.33 -3.27
C GLN A 187 -15.98 1.94 -3.20
N VAL A 188 -15.17 2.61 -2.39
CA VAL A 188 -13.71 2.40 -2.32
C VAL A 188 -13.36 0.97 -1.97
N LEU A 189 -13.95 0.43 -0.91
CA LEU A 189 -13.65 -0.93 -0.47
C LEU A 189 -14.17 -1.98 -1.47
N ALA A 190 -15.34 -1.75 -2.08
CA ALA A 190 -15.90 -2.63 -3.11
C ALA A 190 -14.96 -2.70 -4.33
N LYS A 191 -14.51 -1.56 -4.86
CA LYS A 191 -13.57 -1.51 -5.98
C LYS A 191 -12.21 -2.10 -5.65
N SER A 192 -11.74 -1.91 -4.41
CA SER A 192 -10.47 -2.52 -3.96
C SER A 192 -10.57 -4.04 -3.85
N ARG A 193 -11.71 -4.57 -3.42
CA ARG A 193 -11.97 -6.02 -3.36
C ARG A 193 -12.07 -6.64 -4.75
N GLU A 194 -12.74 -5.96 -5.69
CA GLU A 194 -12.78 -6.36 -7.11
C GLU A 194 -11.37 -6.53 -7.66
N LEU A 195 -10.52 -5.49 -7.52
CA LEU A 195 -9.14 -5.51 -7.98
C LEU A 195 -8.30 -6.58 -7.27
N ALA A 196 -8.50 -6.76 -5.97
CA ALA A 196 -7.81 -7.79 -5.20
C ALA A 196 -8.20 -9.21 -5.66
N ALA A 197 -9.47 -9.44 -6.01
CA ALA A 197 -9.95 -10.71 -6.53
C ALA A 197 -9.35 -11.00 -7.93
N GLU A 198 -9.28 -10.01 -8.81
CA GLU A 198 -8.60 -10.13 -10.12
C GLU A 198 -7.12 -10.54 -9.94
N ILE A 199 -6.39 -9.88 -9.02
CA ILE A 199 -5.00 -10.20 -8.72
C ILE A 199 -4.88 -11.61 -8.13
N ALA A 200 -5.75 -11.96 -7.19
CA ALA A 200 -5.72 -13.26 -6.51
C ALA A 200 -6.05 -14.44 -7.46
N ALA A 201 -6.77 -14.18 -8.55
CA ALA A 201 -7.04 -15.15 -9.61
C ALA A 201 -5.84 -15.42 -10.53
N CYS A 202 -4.79 -14.59 -10.48
CA CYS A 202 -3.56 -14.80 -11.27
C CYS A 202 -2.61 -15.80 -10.59
N ALA A 203 -1.66 -16.35 -11.36
CA ALA A 203 -0.64 -17.28 -10.87
C ALA A 203 0.23 -16.60 -9.79
N PRO A 204 0.19 -17.05 -8.52
CA PRO A 204 0.71 -16.28 -7.40
C PRO A 204 2.24 -16.12 -7.43
N VAL A 205 2.97 -17.11 -7.94
CA VAL A 205 4.44 -17.00 -8.05
C VAL A 205 4.82 -15.99 -9.13
N ALA A 206 4.14 -16.01 -10.27
CA ALA A 206 4.37 -15.03 -11.35
C ALA A 206 4.12 -13.60 -10.86
N VAL A 207 3.00 -13.35 -10.15
CA VAL A 207 2.67 -12.02 -9.59
C VAL A 207 3.75 -11.55 -8.61
N ARG A 208 4.21 -12.43 -7.68
CA ARG A 208 5.29 -12.09 -6.73
C ARG A 208 6.60 -11.75 -7.45
N MET A 209 6.97 -12.52 -8.48
CA MET A 209 8.17 -12.26 -9.27
C MET A 209 8.05 -10.95 -10.06
N MET A 210 6.90 -10.68 -10.68
CA MET A 210 6.63 -9.41 -11.37
C MET A 210 6.71 -8.21 -10.42
N LYS A 211 6.10 -8.28 -9.23
CA LYS A 211 6.24 -7.22 -8.21
C LYS A 211 7.72 -6.96 -7.89
N ARG A 212 8.49 -8.02 -7.65
CA ARG A 212 9.92 -7.92 -7.36
C ARG A 212 10.71 -7.28 -8.51
N SER A 213 10.47 -7.70 -9.75
CA SER A 213 11.15 -7.17 -10.93
C SER A 213 10.78 -5.70 -11.16
N LEU A 214 9.49 -5.35 -11.03
CA LEU A 214 9.00 -3.98 -11.17
C LEU A 214 9.75 -3.01 -10.24
N TYR A 215 9.78 -3.29 -8.94
CA TYR A 215 10.39 -2.35 -7.99
C TYR A 215 11.91 -2.35 -8.00
N ARG A 216 12.56 -3.48 -8.27
CA ARG A 216 14.02 -3.54 -8.39
C ARG A 216 14.51 -2.94 -9.72
N GLY A 217 13.71 -3.09 -10.77
CA GLY A 217 14.04 -2.65 -12.12
C GLY A 217 13.88 -1.15 -12.38
N LEU A 218 13.30 -0.37 -11.47
CA LEU A 218 13.01 1.06 -11.67
C LEU A 218 14.24 1.93 -12.05
N ASN A 219 15.45 1.46 -11.76
CA ASN A 219 16.69 2.15 -12.08
C ASN A 219 17.59 1.35 -13.05
N TRP A 220 17.09 0.27 -13.66
CA TRP A 220 17.82 -0.55 -14.61
C TRP A 220 17.64 -0.03 -16.03
N ASP A 221 18.59 -0.38 -16.92
CA ASP A 221 18.38 -0.25 -18.35
C ASP A 221 17.50 -1.39 -18.90
N PRO A 222 16.85 -1.23 -20.06
CA PRO A 222 15.95 -2.24 -20.61
C PRO A 222 16.58 -3.61 -20.89
N LYS A 223 17.90 -3.68 -21.20
CA LYS A 223 18.56 -4.96 -21.46
C LYS A 223 18.77 -5.73 -20.18
N SER A 224 19.28 -5.07 -19.14
CA SER A 224 19.43 -5.67 -17.80
C SER A 224 18.07 -6.11 -17.23
N ALA A 225 17.02 -5.31 -17.41
CA ALA A 225 15.67 -5.70 -17.02
C ALA A 225 15.21 -6.96 -17.78
N GLY A 226 15.41 -7.01 -19.11
CA GLY A 226 15.02 -8.14 -19.94
C GLY A 226 15.76 -9.44 -19.57
N GLU A 227 17.03 -9.40 -19.17
CA GLU A 227 17.75 -10.57 -18.67
C GLU A 227 17.16 -11.13 -17.39
N VAL A 228 16.80 -10.25 -16.44
CA VAL A 228 16.16 -10.65 -15.17
C VAL A 228 14.76 -11.20 -15.42
N GLU A 229 13.98 -10.59 -16.33
CA GLU A 229 12.67 -11.08 -16.72
C GLU A 229 12.76 -12.44 -17.43
N ALA A 230 13.71 -12.66 -18.32
CA ALA A 230 13.93 -13.94 -18.98
C ALA A 230 14.24 -15.05 -17.94
N PHE A 231 15.08 -14.76 -16.95
CA PHE A 231 15.34 -15.69 -15.84
C PHE A 231 14.07 -15.98 -15.03
N ALA A 232 13.31 -14.96 -14.67
CA ALA A 232 12.07 -15.10 -13.93
C ALA A 232 11.01 -15.88 -14.73
N GLN A 233 10.90 -15.61 -16.02
CA GLN A 233 9.98 -16.28 -16.94
C GLN A 233 10.34 -17.75 -17.11
N SER A 234 11.62 -18.09 -17.30
CA SER A 234 12.05 -19.49 -17.43
C SER A 234 11.66 -20.30 -16.19
N ARG A 235 11.78 -19.74 -14.99
CA ARG A 235 11.39 -20.41 -13.75
C ARG A 235 9.89 -20.63 -13.67
N THR A 236 9.08 -19.65 -14.08
CA THR A 236 7.62 -19.78 -14.04
C THR A 236 7.08 -20.70 -15.15
N LEU A 237 7.75 -20.81 -16.32
CA LEU A 237 7.40 -21.73 -17.39
C LEU A 237 7.54 -23.22 -17.00
N GLU A 238 8.45 -23.54 -16.05
CA GLU A 238 8.61 -24.89 -15.53
C GLU A 238 7.49 -25.31 -14.55
N MET A 239 6.71 -24.35 -14.03
CA MET A 239 5.67 -24.61 -13.01
C MET A 239 4.40 -25.21 -13.61
N ALA A 240 3.64 -25.92 -12.76
CA ALA A 240 2.32 -26.46 -13.15
C ALA A 240 1.33 -25.34 -13.49
N ASP A 241 1.43 -24.19 -12.83
CA ASP A 241 0.58 -23.03 -13.12
C ASP A 241 0.73 -22.52 -14.56
N ALA A 242 1.92 -22.57 -15.15
CA ALA A 242 2.10 -22.18 -16.54
C ALA A 242 1.36 -23.14 -17.50
N LYS A 243 1.43 -24.45 -17.24
CA LYS A 243 0.71 -25.47 -18.01
C LYS A 243 -0.80 -25.29 -17.89
N GLU A 244 -1.27 -25.05 -16.67
CA GLU A 244 -2.69 -24.78 -16.37
C GLU A 244 -3.15 -23.52 -17.09
N GLY A 245 -2.38 -22.42 -17.06
CA GLY A 245 -2.73 -21.17 -17.73
C GLY A 245 -2.87 -21.34 -19.24
N VAL A 246 -1.96 -22.09 -19.89
CA VAL A 246 -2.02 -22.39 -21.31
C VAL A 246 -3.22 -23.30 -21.64
N ALA A 247 -3.44 -24.36 -20.84
CA ALA A 247 -4.58 -25.25 -21.03
C ALA A 247 -5.91 -24.50 -20.89
N ALA A 248 -6.07 -23.71 -19.83
CA ALA A 248 -7.26 -22.90 -19.60
C ALA A 248 -7.55 -21.92 -20.75
N LEU A 249 -6.50 -21.28 -21.31
CA LEU A 249 -6.61 -20.39 -22.47
C LEU A 249 -7.15 -21.13 -23.70
N LEU A 250 -6.59 -22.31 -24.01
CA LEU A 250 -7.01 -23.11 -25.17
C LEU A 250 -8.43 -23.66 -25.02
N GLU A 251 -8.80 -24.03 -23.78
CA GLU A 251 -10.11 -24.55 -23.41
C GLU A 251 -11.16 -23.45 -23.16
N LYS A 252 -10.76 -22.17 -23.18
CA LYS A 252 -11.62 -20.99 -22.93
C LYS A 252 -12.33 -21.07 -21.56
N ARG A 253 -11.63 -21.51 -20.52
CA ARG A 253 -12.10 -21.57 -19.14
C ARG A 253 -11.24 -20.71 -18.22
N GLN A 254 -11.71 -20.48 -17.01
CA GLN A 254 -10.89 -19.83 -15.97
C GLN A 254 -9.80 -20.80 -15.47
N PRO A 255 -8.55 -20.32 -15.34
CA PRO A 255 -7.46 -21.13 -14.79
C PRO A 255 -7.60 -21.32 -13.25
N GLN A 256 -7.04 -22.42 -12.75
CA GLN A 256 -7.00 -22.75 -11.33
C GLN A 256 -5.54 -22.83 -10.84
N PHE A 257 -4.96 -21.69 -10.56
CA PHE A 257 -3.56 -21.59 -10.14
C PHE A 257 -3.37 -22.02 -8.67
N ARG A 258 -2.31 -22.77 -8.40
CA ARG A 258 -1.97 -23.32 -7.09
C ARG A 258 -0.64 -22.82 -6.53
N GLY A 259 0.19 -22.15 -7.33
CA GLY A 259 1.50 -21.66 -6.93
C GLY A 259 2.60 -22.74 -6.94
N VAL A 260 2.46 -23.77 -7.75
CA VAL A 260 3.38 -24.90 -7.86
C VAL A 260 3.81 -25.18 -9.29
#